data_b117be519ee5a9827fbf28d5c88db809
#
_entry.id   b117be519ee5a9827fbf28d5c88db809
#
_cell.length_a   1.000
_cell.length_b   1.000
_cell.length_c   1.000
_cell.angle_alpha   90.00
_cell.angle_beta   90.00
_cell.angle_gamma   90.00
#
_symmetry.space_group_name_H-M   'P 1'
#
loop_
_entity.id
_entity.type
_entity.pdbx_description
1 polymer ?
#
loop_
_entity_poly.entity_id
_entity_poly.type
_entity_poly.pdbx_seq_one_letter_code
_entity_poly.pdbx_strand_id
1 'polypeptide(L)'
;MSQDTFNKALAVGRPPNVVQNFPGSRALIVSGKVIDRAMRAKGGAMTIAANGRNLFVIEGALKAAQKANAAIIIEIARSEATYCPTTLWNVARRVDYICNKFGITIPVAVHADHYFIKSWDGVEEARAEIPSLFATGVTSIAIDASHMTDDLNLLANLAMAPVIPSWAGYETEIGEIKGEFGLSSPVEAKFLMQGLNAHGLCPDWIALNNGTTHGIEASGQGIQVDLTADIHKALEPYGTSGAQHGTSGNDSDRLRAIAAKTATTKANVATALQMISWGVKVNEFGNAIMDGDRFDKIPGQGVNESIWEEMVAYADANSIKGGNYKKLNLVFERRWQGQDEAARERMVQSVEDFVHDLLVNVFNAKDTAPIAYDLILQAGSYDLGPKAETFEDPAEWTEEKIKARAAQIDTDKGPHGDFDD
;
A
#
# COMPACT_ATOMS: atom_id res chain seq x y z
N MET A 1 -6.55 -8.53 24.31
CA MET A 1 -7.85 -9.02 23.74
C MET A 1 -8.11 -10.44 24.19
N SER A 2 -9.39 -10.83 24.37
CA SER A 2 -9.71 -12.21 24.74
C SER A 2 -9.59 -13.16 23.54
N GLN A 3 -9.20 -14.41 23.79
CA GLN A 3 -9.15 -15.47 22.76
C GLN A 3 -10.54 -15.72 22.13
N ASP A 4 -11.62 -15.51 22.90
CA ASP A 4 -13.00 -15.65 22.41
C ASP A 4 -13.35 -14.57 21.38
N THR A 5 -12.99 -13.32 21.62
CA THR A 5 -13.18 -12.21 20.67
C THR A 5 -12.44 -12.47 19.35
N PHE A 6 -11.18 -12.90 19.44
CA PHE A 6 -10.42 -13.28 18.26
C PHE A 6 -11.07 -14.40 17.46
N ASN A 7 -11.48 -15.49 18.14
CA ASN A 7 -12.09 -16.64 17.47
C ASN A 7 -13.41 -16.25 16.78
N LYS A 8 -14.23 -15.38 17.38
CA LYS A 8 -15.45 -14.86 16.77
C LYS A 8 -15.14 -14.03 15.51
N ALA A 9 -14.19 -13.11 15.61
CA ALA A 9 -13.78 -12.29 14.45
C ALA A 9 -13.17 -13.15 13.34
N LEU A 10 -12.35 -14.16 13.67
CA LEU A 10 -11.76 -15.09 12.71
C LEU A 10 -12.84 -15.86 11.94
N ALA A 11 -13.93 -16.22 12.60
CA ALA A 11 -15.02 -17.01 12.00
C ALA A 11 -15.81 -16.23 10.95
N VAL A 12 -15.98 -14.91 11.12
CA VAL A 12 -16.84 -14.07 10.23
C VAL A 12 -16.08 -13.03 9.43
N GLY A 13 -14.85 -12.65 9.83
CA GLY A 13 -14.13 -11.54 9.24
C GLY A 13 -13.23 -11.91 8.05
N ARG A 14 -13.04 -13.20 7.76
CA ARG A 14 -12.20 -13.65 6.65
C ARG A 14 -13.02 -13.78 5.36
N PRO A 15 -12.64 -13.11 4.26
CA PRO A 15 -13.32 -13.25 2.97
C PRO A 15 -13.28 -14.70 2.44
N PRO A 16 -14.23 -15.07 1.55
CA PRO A 16 -14.36 -16.46 1.04
C PRO A 16 -13.09 -17.00 0.41
N ASN A 17 -12.37 -16.18 -0.37
CA ASN A 17 -11.11 -16.57 -1.00
C ASN A 17 -10.02 -16.91 0.03
N VAL A 18 -9.94 -16.19 1.14
CA VAL A 18 -9.00 -16.45 2.23
C VAL A 18 -9.36 -17.77 2.93
N VAL A 19 -10.64 -17.99 3.22
CA VAL A 19 -11.11 -19.24 3.83
C VAL A 19 -10.83 -20.43 2.93
N GLN A 20 -11.05 -20.30 1.63
CA GLN A 20 -10.81 -21.33 0.63
C GLN A 20 -9.33 -21.69 0.49
N ASN A 21 -8.44 -20.66 0.43
CA ASN A 21 -7.00 -20.88 0.23
C ASN A 21 -6.29 -21.36 1.50
N PHE A 22 -6.77 -20.95 2.66
CA PHE A 22 -6.13 -21.20 3.95
C PHE A 22 -7.11 -21.82 4.95
N PRO A 23 -7.68 -23.01 4.65
CA PRO A 23 -8.59 -23.68 5.56
C PRO A 23 -7.86 -24.05 6.86
N GLY A 24 -8.49 -23.75 8.01
CA GLY A 24 -7.89 -24.03 9.33
C GLY A 24 -6.81 -23.02 9.77
N SER A 25 -6.45 -22.04 8.94
CA SER A 25 -5.53 -20.97 9.34
C SER A 25 -6.11 -20.11 10.46
N ARG A 26 -5.22 -19.59 11.30
CA ARG A 26 -5.53 -18.63 12.35
C ARG A 26 -5.13 -17.20 11.98
N ALA A 27 -4.63 -16.95 10.77
CA ALA A 27 -4.36 -15.62 10.28
C ALA A 27 -5.69 -14.88 10.03
N LEU A 28 -5.89 -13.73 10.66
CA LEU A 28 -7.05 -12.88 10.44
C LEU A 28 -6.77 -11.94 9.24
N ILE A 29 -6.74 -12.55 8.05
CA ILE A 29 -6.64 -11.81 6.79
C ILE A 29 -8.04 -11.29 6.46
N VAL A 30 -8.19 -9.98 6.37
CA VAL A 30 -9.46 -9.27 6.24
C VAL A 30 -9.49 -8.39 4.99
N SER A 31 -10.66 -7.92 4.61
CA SER A 31 -10.80 -6.89 3.58
C SER A 31 -10.05 -5.61 3.93
N GLY A 32 -9.48 -4.94 2.93
CA GLY A 32 -8.90 -3.59 3.08
C GLY A 32 -9.87 -2.59 3.69
N LYS A 33 -11.18 -2.74 3.42
CA LYS A 33 -12.25 -1.92 4.03
C LYS A 33 -12.23 -1.92 5.55
N VAL A 34 -11.90 -3.06 6.16
CA VAL A 34 -11.82 -3.17 7.63
C VAL A 34 -10.68 -2.31 8.16
N ILE A 35 -9.53 -2.33 7.48
CA ILE A 35 -8.35 -1.57 7.90
C ILE A 35 -8.60 -0.06 7.77
N ASP A 36 -9.11 0.37 6.61
CA ASP A 36 -9.46 1.77 6.38
C ASP A 36 -10.42 2.31 7.45
N ARG A 37 -11.51 1.59 7.70
CA ARG A 37 -12.52 2.02 8.67
C ARG A 37 -12.00 2.01 10.11
N ALA A 38 -11.09 1.10 10.45
CA ALA A 38 -10.46 1.10 11.77
C ALA A 38 -9.60 2.37 11.99
N MET A 39 -8.86 2.79 10.96
CA MET A 39 -8.08 4.04 11.02
C MET A 39 -8.99 5.28 11.10
N ARG A 40 -10.05 5.33 10.28
CA ARG A 40 -11.04 6.41 10.34
C ARG A 40 -11.73 6.48 11.70
N ALA A 41 -12.14 5.36 12.27
CA ALA A 41 -12.77 5.30 13.59
C ALA A 41 -11.81 5.71 14.72
N LYS A 42 -10.52 5.44 14.59
CA LYS A 42 -9.49 5.94 15.51
C LYS A 42 -9.38 7.47 15.43
N GLY A 43 -9.51 8.04 14.24
CA GLY A 43 -9.35 9.48 13.98
C GLY A 43 -7.90 9.95 14.04
N GLY A 44 -7.48 10.72 13.06
CA GLY A 44 -6.10 11.20 12.94
C GLY A 44 -5.07 10.06 12.91
N ALA A 45 -5.41 8.94 12.30
CA ALA A 45 -4.58 7.74 12.24
C ALA A 45 -4.49 7.21 10.82
N MET A 46 -3.32 6.71 10.45
CA MET A 46 -3.09 5.93 9.24
C MET A 46 -2.27 4.70 9.58
N THR A 47 -2.45 3.62 8.84
CA THR A 47 -1.60 2.44 8.98
C THR A 47 -0.54 2.40 7.91
N ILE A 48 0.53 1.63 8.18
CA ILE A 48 1.50 1.31 7.14
C ILE A 48 0.91 0.28 6.17
N ALA A 49 1.07 0.52 4.88
CA ALA A 49 1.05 -0.49 3.85
C ALA A 49 2.52 -0.88 3.62
N ALA A 50 2.91 -1.97 4.27
CA ALA A 50 4.30 -2.43 4.25
C ALA A 50 4.53 -3.26 3.00
N ASN A 51 5.37 -2.75 2.11
CA ASN A 51 5.70 -3.42 0.87
C ASN A 51 6.61 -4.64 1.13
N GLY A 52 6.05 -5.81 0.96
CA GLY A 52 6.63 -7.09 1.35
C GLY A 52 7.63 -7.67 0.34
N ARG A 53 8.57 -6.86 -0.21
CA ARG A 53 9.55 -7.30 -1.23
C ARG A 53 10.28 -8.57 -0.88
N ASN A 54 10.49 -8.85 0.41
CA ASN A 54 11.07 -10.10 0.90
C ASN A 54 10.40 -10.57 2.20
N LEU A 55 10.65 -11.83 2.58
CA LEU A 55 9.98 -12.45 3.72
C LEU A 55 10.34 -11.80 5.07
N PHE A 56 11.55 -11.25 5.22
CA PHE A 56 12.01 -10.60 6.45
C PHE A 56 11.28 -9.29 6.71
N VAL A 57 10.95 -8.55 5.65
CA VAL A 57 10.11 -7.36 5.73
C VAL A 57 8.69 -7.73 6.18
N ILE A 58 8.08 -8.76 5.59
CA ILE A 58 6.74 -9.20 5.98
C ILE A 58 6.71 -9.63 7.46
N GLU A 59 7.71 -10.43 7.89
CA GLU A 59 7.80 -10.90 9.27
C GLU A 59 7.97 -9.73 10.25
N GLY A 60 8.91 -8.82 9.98
CA GLY A 60 9.17 -7.67 10.85
C GLY A 60 7.95 -6.74 10.96
N ALA A 61 7.29 -6.44 9.83
CA ALA A 61 6.10 -5.59 9.83
C ALA A 61 4.94 -6.21 10.62
N LEU A 62 4.68 -7.51 10.44
CA LEU A 62 3.62 -8.20 11.18
C LEU A 62 3.90 -8.31 12.68
N LYS A 63 5.15 -8.56 13.09
CA LYS A 63 5.55 -8.56 14.50
C LYS A 63 5.41 -7.16 15.11
N ALA A 64 5.82 -6.12 14.40
CA ALA A 64 5.65 -4.73 14.82
C ALA A 64 4.17 -4.38 15.06
N ALA A 65 3.30 -4.74 14.11
CA ALA A 65 1.87 -4.51 14.23
C ALA A 65 1.25 -5.29 15.39
N GLN A 66 1.65 -6.54 15.61
CA GLN A 66 1.22 -7.33 16.76
C GLN A 66 1.63 -6.66 18.09
N LYS A 67 2.87 -6.15 18.18
CA LYS A 67 3.40 -5.44 19.34
C LYS A 67 2.68 -4.11 19.59
N ALA A 68 2.34 -3.38 18.52
CA ALA A 68 1.57 -2.14 18.57
C ALA A 68 0.06 -2.37 18.76
N ASN A 69 -0.42 -3.62 18.74
CA ASN A 69 -1.85 -3.97 18.71
C ASN A 69 -2.59 -3.21 17.57
N ALA A 70 -1.96 -3.10 16.41
CA ALA A 70 -2.42 -2.32 15.27
C ALA A 70 -2.90 -3.19 14.11
N ALA A 71 -3.94 -2.77 13.42
CA ALA A 71 -4.33 -3.31 12.13
C ALA A 71 -3.36 -2.82 11.05
N ILE A 72 -2.99 -3.68 10.09
CA ILE A 72 -1.92 -3.41 9.12
C ILE A 72 -2.29 -3.86 7.71
N ILE A 73 -1.61 -3.28 6.71
CA ILE A 73 -1.64 -3.74 5.32
C ILE A 73 -0.26 -4.29 4.95
N ILE A 74 -0.24 -5.47 4.31
CA ILE A 74 0.94 -5.99 3.62
C ILE A 74 0.63 -5.93 2.13
N GLU A 75 1.53 -5.33 1.37
CA GLU A 75 1.34 -5.11 -0.05
C GLU A 75 2.54 -5.55 -0.90
N ILE A 76 2.32 -5.62 -2.19
CA ILE A 76 3.36 -5.73 -3.22
C ILE A 76 2.82 -5.08 -4.49
N ALA A 77 3.67 -4.31 -5.20
CA ALA A 77 3.29 -3.69 -6.45
C ALA A 77 3.37 -4.66 -7.62
N ARG A 78 2.57 -4.42 -8.67
CA ARG A 78 2.56 -5.27 -9.88
C ARG A 78 3.94 -5.37 -10.54
N SER A 79 4.66 -4.24 -10.65
CA SER A 79 6.01 -4.20 -11.24
C SER A 79 7.02 -5.05 -10.47
N GLU A 80 6.87 -5.12 -9.15
CA GLU A 80 7.82 -5.79 -8.27
C GLU A 80 7.85 -7.31 -8.41
N ALA A 81 6.81 -7.91 -8.98
CA ALA A 81 6.76 -9.34 -9.28
C ALA A 81 7.89 -9.81 -10.20
N THR A 82 8.51 -8.91 -10.95
CA THR A 82 9.60 -9.24 -11.88
C THR A 82 10.98 -9.32 -11.20
N TYR A 83 11.16 -8.70 -10.04
CA TYR A 83 12.46 -8.62 -9.35
C TYR A 83 12.39 -8.92 -7.84
N CYS A 84 11.22 -9.25 -7.31
CA CYS A 84 11.04 -9.68 -5.94
C CYS A 84 10.63 -11.15 -5.84
N PRO A 85 11.01 -11.84 -4.78
CA PRO A 85 10.53 -13.20 -4.52
C PRO A 85 9.06 -13.22 -4.02
N THR A 86 8.57 -12.08 -3.51
CA THR A 86 7.16 -11.87 -3.23
C THR A 86 6.47 -11.33 -4.47
N THR A 87 5.31 -11.86 -4.79
CA THR A 87 4.50 -11.48 -5.95
C THR A 87 3.05 -11.32 -5.55
N LEU A 88 2.24 -10.73 -6.41
CA LEU A 88 0.80 -10.60 -6.20
C LEU A 88 0.12 -11.97 -5.94
N TRP A 89 0.67 -13.07 -6.49
CA TRP A 89 0.09 -14.42 -6.36
C TRP A 89 0.59 -15.23 -5.17
N ASN A 90 1.60 -14.73 -4.43
CA ASN A 90 2.13 -15.47 -3.28
C ASN A 90 2.16 -14.68 -1.97
N VAL A 91 1.92 -13.37 -2.00
CA VAL A 91 1.98 -12.50 -0.81
C VAL A 91 1.00 -12.96 0.27
N ALA A 92 -0.23 -13.31 -0.07
CA ALA A 92 -1.23 -13.79 0.90
C ALA A 92 -0.76 -15.07 1.62
N ARG A 93 -0.13 -15.99 0.89
CA ARG A 93 0.44 -17.22 1.48
C ARG A 93 1.61 -16.91 2.41
N ARG A 94 2.44 -15.92 2.08
CA ARG A 94 3.54 -15.49 2.96
C ARG A 94 3.02 -14.87 4.25
N VAL A 95 2.00 -14.02 4.16
CA VAL A 95 1.30 -13.45 5.32
C VAL A 95 0.68 -14.54 6.18
N ASP A 96 -0.07 -15.46 5.57
CA ASP A 96 -0.68 -16.59 6.27
C ASP A 96 0.35 -17.43 7.03
N TYR A 97 1.44 -17.79 6.35
CA TYR A 97 2.53 -18.56 6.94
C TYR A 97 3.14 -17.86 8.17
N ILE A 98 3.47 -16.57 8.07
CA ILE A 98 4.07 -15.81 9.17
C ILE A 98 3.09 -15.67 10.33
N CYS A 99 1.83 -15.34 10.06
CA CYS A 99 0.82 -15.19 11.11
C CYS A 99 0.63 -16.50 11.91
N ASN A 100 0.56 -17.63 11.22
CA ASN A 100 0.42 -18.94 11.90
C ASN A 100 1.69 -19.32 12.65
N LYS A 101 2.88 -19.10 12.06
CA LYS A 101 4.18 -19.45 12.66
C LYS A 101 4.42 -18.73 13.99
N PHE A 102 4.04 -17.45 14.06
CA PHE A 102 4.34 -16.60 15.23
C PHE A 102 3.09 -16.27 16.08
N GLY A 103 1.93 -16.88 15.78
CA GLY A 103 0.72 -16.66 16.54
C GLY A 103 0.20 -15.20 16.46
N ILE A 104 0.40 -14.56 15.31
CA ILE A 104 -0.05 -13.18 15.07
C ILE A 104 -1.55 -13.18 14.89
N THR A 105 -2.23 -12.33 15.63
CA THR A 105 -3.69 -12.29 15.69
C THR A 105 -4.29 -10.98 15.17
N ILE A 106 -3.50 -9.93 14.97
CA ILE A 106 -4.02 -8.64 14.48
C ILE A 106 -4.65 -8.77 13.08
N PRO A 107 -5.65 -7.95 12.74
CA PRO A 107 -6.21 -7.89 11.39
C PRO A 107 -5.17 -7.41 10.37
N VAL A 108 -5.07 -8.14 9.25
CA VAL A 108 -4.13 -7.87 8.17
C VAL A 108 -4.89 -7.82 6.84
N ALA A 109 -4.78 -6.75 6.08
CA ALA A 109 -5.20 -6.78 4.67
C ALA A 109 -4.01 -7.12 3.77
N VAL A 110 -4.27 -7.85 2.70
CA VAL A 110 -3.30 -8.16 1.65
C VAL A 110 -3.67 -7.36 0.42
N HIS A 111 -2.80 -6.44 0.04
CA HIS A 111 -3.08 -5.44 -0.98
C HIS A 111 -2.22 -5.63 -2.23
N ALA A 112 -2.87 -5.65 -3.39
CA ALA A 112 -2.21 -5.54 -4.68
C ALA A 112 -2.04 -4.05 -4.99
N ASP A 113 -0.83 -3.55 -4.80
CA ASP A 113 -0.49 -2.13 -4.95
C ASP A 113 -0.13 -1.81 -6.40
N HIS A 114 -0.40 -0.57 -6.83
CA HIS A 114 -0.07 -0.09 -8.18
C HIS A 114 -0.37 -1.12 -9.28
N TYR A 115 -1.64 -1.59 -9.34
CA TYR A 115 -2.06 -2.39 -10.47
C TYR A 115 -2.32 -1.45 -11.65
N PHE A 116 -1.21 -1.01 -12.30
CA PHE A 116 -1.26 0.01 -13.33
C PHE A 116 -1.87 -0.50 -14.63
N ILE A 117 -2.66 0.39 -15.26
CA ILE A 117 -3.24 0.24 -16.59
C ILE A 117 -2.80 1.46 -17.39
N LYS A 118 -1.71 1.32 -18.16
CA LYS A 118 -1.06 2.45 -18.86
C LYS A 118 -1.72 2.81 -20.20
N SER A 119 -2.60 1.97 -20.71
CA SER A 119 -3.31 2.20 -21.97
C SER A 119 -4.63 1.46 -22.01
N TRP A 120 -5.52 1.84 -22.91
CA TRP A 120 -6.80 1.16 -23.08
C TRP A 120 -6.64 -0.31 -23.50
N ASP A 121 -5.60 -0.66 -24.25
CA ASP A 121 -5.33 -2.04 -24.61
C ASP A 121 -5.00 -2.92 -23.39
N GLY A 122 -4.46 -2.33 -22.33
CA GLY A 122 -4.19 -3.01 -21.05
C GLY A 122 -5.44 -3.34 -20.23
N VAL A 123 -6.59 -2.72 -20.53
CA VAL A 123 -7.84 -2.92 -19.77
C VAL A 123 -8.33 -4.37 -19.86
N GLU A 124 -8.34 -4.98 -21.03
CA GLU A 124 -8.82 -6.37 -21.20
C GLU A 124 -7.85 -7.38 -20.57
N GLU A 125 -6.53 -7.12 -20.63
CA GLU A 125 -5.53 -7.91 -19.92
C GLU A 125 -5.76 -7.85 -18.39
N ALA A 126 -5.95 -6.65 -17.84
CA ALA A 126 -6.24 -6.45 -16.43
C ALA A 126 -7.52 -7.17 -15.99
N ARG A 127 -8.60 -7.08 -16.77
CA ARG A 127 -9.86 -7.77 -16.49
C ARG A 127 -9.69 -9.30 -16.45
N ALA A 128 -8.83 -9.85 -17.28
CA ALA A 128 -8.55 -11.28 -17.28
C ALA A 128 -7.65 -11.71 -16.11
N GLU A 129 -6.69 -10.87 -15.70
CA GLU A 129 -5.71 -11.20 -14.67
C GLU A 129 -6.21 -10.99 -13.24
N ILE A 130 -6.92 -9.88 -12.96
CA ILE A 130 -7.35 -9.49 -11.60
C ILE A 130 -8.09 -10.60 -10.84
N PRO A 131 -9.03 -11.37 -11.43
CA PRO A 131 -9.66 -12.48 -10.72
C PRO A 131 -8.67 -13.51 -10.17
N SER A 132 -7.55 -13.72 -10.86
CA SER A 132 -6.50 -14.66 -10.41
C SER A 132 -5.79 -14.18 -9.13
N LEU A 133 -5.66 -12.87 -8.93
CA LEU A 133 -5.09 -12.29 -7.71
C LEU A 133 -6.00 -12.57 -6.51
N PHE A 134 -7.28 -12.27 -6.65
CA PHE A 134 -8.25 -12.58 -5.60
C PHE A 134 -8.34 -14.09 -5.33
N ALA A 135 -8.23 -14.92 -6.36
CA ALA A 135 -8.20 -16.37 -6.18
C ALA A 135 -7.04 -16.87 -5.30
N THR A 136 -5.97 -16.08 -5.09
CA THR A 136 -4.83 -16.45 -4.23
C THR A 136 -4.90 -15.91 -2.80
N GLY A 137 -5.92 -15.13 -2.44
CA GLY A 137 -6.12 -14.61 -1.09
C GLY A 137 -5.83 -13.11 -0.93
N VAL A 138 -5.62 -12.38 -2.02
CA VAL A 138 -5.59 -10.89 -2.01
C VAL A 138 -6.95 -10.37 -1.55
N THR A 139 -6.96 -9.32 -0.74
CA THR A 139 -8.19 -8.77 -0.13
C THR A 139 -8.41 -7.29 -0.40
N SER A 140 -7.51 -6.68 -1.17
CA SER A 140 -7.55 -5.27 -1.53
C SER A 140 -6.73 -5.03 -2.79
N ILE A 141 -7.07 -4.02 -3.59
CA ILE A 141 -6.38 -3.69 -4.84
C ILE A 141 -6.40 -2.18 -5.10
N ALA A 142 -5.29 -1.65 -5.63
CA ALA A 142 -5.20 -0.32 -6.21
C ALA A 142 -5.25 -0.42 -7.74
N ILE A 143 -6.27 0.17 -8.35
CA ILE A 143 -6.33 0.34 -9.81
C ILE A 143 -5.70 1.68 -10.15
N ASP A 144 -4.54 1.60 -10.76
CA ASP A 144 -3.75 2.75 -11.17
C ASP A 144 -3.85 2.95 -12.69
N ALA A 145 -4.70 3.89 -13.09
CA ALA A 145 -4.82 4.37 -14.46
C ALA A 145 -4.42 5.85 -14.56
N SER A 146 -3.64 6.37 -13.60
CA SER A 146 -3.21 7.76 -13.49
C SER A 146 -2.35 8.24 -14.67
N HIS A 147 -1.70 7.31 -15.39
CA HIS A 147 -0.98 7.58 -16.65
C HIS A 147 -1.89 7.93 -17.83
N MET A 148 -3.20 7.65 -17.73
CA MET A 148 -4.17 7.91 -18.79
C MET A 148 -4.78 9.31 -18.60
N THR A 149 -5.51 9.78 -19.62
CA THR A 149 -6.35 11.00 -19.49
C THR A 149 -7.47 10.77 -18.47
N ASP A 150 -8.01 11.83 -17.90
CA ASP A 150 -9.01 11.73 -16.82
C ASP A 150 -10.24 10.91 -17.20
N ASP A 151 -10.72 11.07 -18.43
CA ASP A 151 -11.83 10.26 -18.97
C ASP A 151 -11.47 8.78 -19.07
N LEU A 152 -10.28 8.46 -19.57
CA LEU A 152 -9.82 7.08 -19.70
C LEU A 152 -9.50 6.45 -18.34
N ASN A 153 -8.98 7.23 -17.38
CA ASN A 153 -8.78 6.77 -16.00
C ASN A 153 -10.12 6.37 -15.38
N LEU A 154 -11.15 7.23 -15.47
CA LEU A 154 -12.48 6.91 -14.98
C LEU A 154 -13.05 5.67 -15.69
N LEU A 155 -12.99 5.61 -17.02
CA LEU A 155 -13.52 4.48 -17.79
C LEU A 155 -12.77 3.17 -17.48
N ALA A 156 -11.45 3.19 -17.26
CA ALA A 156 -10.67 2.04 -16.87
C ALA A 156 -11.11 1.50 -15.50
N ASN A 157 -11.28 2.39 -14.51
CA ASN A 157 -11.79 2.00 -13.20
C ASN A 157 -13.20 1.38 -13.29
N LEU A 158 -14.11 1.97 -14.10
CA LEU A 158 -15.44 1.41 -14.34
C LEU A 158 -15.37 0.03 -15.02
N ALA A 159 -14.43 -0.18 -15.93
CA ALA A 159 -14.23 -1.46 -16.59
C ALA A 159 -13.69 -2.55 -15.62
N MET A 160 -12.98 -2.17 -14.57
CA MET A 160 -12.46 -3.12 -13.56
C MET A 160 -13.51 -3.52 -12.53
N ALA A 161 -14.52 -2.69 -12.27
CA ALA A 161 -15.54 -2.95 -11.25
C ALA A 161 -16.16 -4.36 -11.29
N PRO A 162 -16.51 -4.95 -12.45
CA PRO A 162 -17.11 -6.28 -12.50
C PRO A 162 -16.19 -7.42 -12.08
N VAL A 163 -14.87 -7.21 -12.06
CA VAL A 163 -13.87 -8.25 -11.73
C VAL A 163 -13.25 -8.07 -10.34
N ILE A 164 -13.57 -6.98 -9.65
CA ILE A 164 -13.18 -6.72 -8.26
C ILE A 164 -14.35 -7.13 -7.36
N PRO A 165 -14.15 -8.07 -6.41
CA PRO A 165 -15.23 -8.43 -5.47
C PRO A 165 -15.70 -7.22 -4.67
N SER A 166 -17.01 -7.05 -4.50
CA SER A 166 -17.61 -5.90 -3.78
C SER A 166 -17.13 -5.75 -2.33
N TRP A 167 -16.72 -6.85 -1.71
CA TRP A 167 -16.18 -6.86 -0.37
C TRP A 167 -14.70 -6.44 -0.30
N ALA A 168 -13.96 -6.45 -1.41
CA ALA A 168 -12.54 -6.10 -1.42
C ALA A 168 -12.33 -4.62 -1.11
N GLY A 169 -11.20 -4.28 -0.47
CA GLY A 169 -10.74 -2.92 -0.41
C GLY A 169 -10.39 -2.42 -1.80
N TYR A 170 -10.82 -1.21 -2.14
CA TYR A 170 -10.63 -0.63 -3.46
C TYR A 170 -9.95 0.73 -3.37
N GLU A 171 -8.83 0.86 -4.06
CA GLU A 171 -8.07 2.10 -4.20
C GLU A 171 -8.05 2.53 -5.67
N THR A 172 -8.13 3.82 -5.91
CA THR A 172 -7.93 4.42 -7.22
C THR A 172 -6.90 5.54 -7.13
N GLU A 173 -6.37 5.98 -8.26
CA GLU A 173 -5.26 6.95 -8.29
C GLU A 173 -5.53 8.08 -9.28
N ILE A 174 -5.08 9.29 -8.94
CA ILE A 174 -5.04 10.45 -9.83
C ILE A 174 -3.66 11.11 -9.76
N GLY A 175 -3.15 11.54 -10.91
CA GLY A 175 -1.84 12.15 -11.03
C GLY A 175 -0.71 11.15 -10.78
N GLU A 176 0.25 11.07 -11.70
CA GLU A 176 1.48 10.31 -11.48
C GLU A 176 2.33 10.98 -10.40
N ILE A 177 3.05 10.18 -9.60
CA ILE A 177 3.96 10.69 -8.58
C ILE A 177 5.21 11.32 -9.26
N LYS A 178 5.19 12.64 -9.45
CA LYS A 178 6.21 13.41 -10.17
C LYS A 178 6.83 14.54 -9.32
N GLY A 179 6.80 14.41 -7.99
CA GLY A 179 7.25 15.46 -7.09
C GLY A 179 6.35 16.71 -7.18
N GLU A 180 6.94 17.86 -7.41
CA GLU A 180 6.22 19.15 -7.49
C GLU A 180 5.52 19.39 -8.84
N PHE A 181 5.71 18.52 -9.82
CA PHE A 181 5.09 18.63 -11.15
C PHE A 181 3.82 17.80 -11.23
N GLY A 182 2.81 18.30 -11.94
CA GLY A 182 1.58 17.57 -12.18
C GLY A 182 0.80 17.24 -10.90
N LEU A 183 0.79 18.15 -9.92
CA LEU A 183 0.08 17.99 -8.66
C LEU A 183 -1.41 17.73 -8.91
N SER A 184 -1.97 16.78 -8.18
CA SER A 184 -3.40 16.49 -8.20
C SER A 184 -4.22 17.69 -7.72
N SER A 185 -5.43 17.84 -8.24
CA SER A 185 -6.33 18.94 -7.90
C SER A 185 -7.67 18.47 -7.32
N PRO A 186 -8.37 19.31 -6.52
CA PRO A 186 -9.71 18.99 -6.05
C PRO A 186 -10.72 18.76 -7.19
N VAL A 187 -10.53 19.42 -8.34
CA VAL A 187 -11.43 19.28 -9.51
C VAL A 187 -11.27 17.91 -10.15
N GLU A 188 -10.04 17.48 -10.37
CA GLU A 188 -9.69 16.16 -10.90
C GLU A 188 -10.19 15.03 -9.98
N ALA A 189 -9.91 15.14 -8.68
CA ALA A 189 -10.36 14.19 -7.69
C ALA A 189 -11.90 14.07 -7.63
N LYS A 190 -12.60 15.20 -7.67
CA LYS A 190 -14.07 15.22 -7.71
C LYS A 190 -14.62 14.59 -8.98
N PHE A 191 -14.04 14.91 -10.14
CA PHE A 191 -14.46 14.30 -11.40
C PHE A 191 -14.42 12.78 -11.32
N LEU A 192 -13.30 12.20 -10.87
CA LEU A 192 -13.16 10.75 -10.74
C LEU A 192 -14.19 10.19 -9.75
N MET A 193 -14.30 10.77 -8.55
CA MET A 193 -15.21 10.24 -7.51
C MET A 193 -16.69 10.38 -7.91
N GLN A 194 -17.08 11.45 -8.56
CA GLN A 194 -18.45 11.65 -9.05
C GLN A 194 -18.82 10.58 -10.10
N GLY A 195 -17.94 10.37 -11.08
CA GLY A 195 -18.18 9.37 -12.11
C GLY A 195 -18.23 7.94 -11.53
N LEU A 196 -17.35 7.60 -10.60
CA LEU A 196 -17.39 6.30 -9.93
C LEU A 196 -18.65 6.13 -9.08
N ASN A 197 -19.05 7.14 -8.30
CA ASN A 197 -20.25 7.11 -7.47
C ASN A 197 -21.52 6.97 -8.32
N ALA A 198 -21.61 7.66 -9.46
CA ALA A 198 -22.74 7.55 -10.39
C ALA A 198 -22.97 6.10 -10.86
N HIS A 199 -21.91 5.30 -10.92
CA HIS A 199 -21.96 3.89 -11.30
C HIS A 199 -21.94 2.92 -10.10
N GLY A 200 -22.17 3.43 -8.89
CA GLY A 200 -22.27 2.62 -7.68
C GLY A 200 -20.92 2.17 -7.09
N LEU A 201 -19.81 2.78 -7.53
CA LEU A 201 -18.49 2.51 -7.00
C LEU A 201 -18.10 3.54 -5.95
N CYS A 202 -17.68 3.06 -4.78
CA CYS A 202 -17.23 3.89 -3.67
C CYS A 202 -15.84 3.41 -3.24
N PRO A 203 -14.75 3.92 -3.84
CA PRO A 203 -13.40 3.57 -3.46
C PRO A 203 -13.14 3.83 -1.97
N ASP A 204 -12.42 2.91 -1.34
CA ASP A 204 -11.98 3.08 0.05
C ASP A 204 -10.87 4.12 0.12
N TRP A 205 -9.99 4.12 -0.88
CA TRP A 205 -8.85 5.04 -0.95
C TRP A 205 -8.71 5.72 -2.31
N ILE A 206 -8.11 6.90 -2.27
CA ILE A 206 -7.57 7.59 -3.43
C ILE A 206 -6.11 7.95 -3.16
N ALA A 207 -5.23 7.59 -4.09
CA ALA A 207 -3.85 8.06 -4.11
C ALA A 207 -3.72 9.33 -4.95
N LEU A 208 -2.83 10.23 -4.53
CA LEU A 208 -2.66 11.56 -5.09
C LEU A 208 -1.18 11.82 -5.40
N ASN A 209 -0.90 12.56 -6.46
CA ASN A 209 0.35 13.29 -6.53
C ASN A 209 0.25 14.57 -5.71
N ASN A 210 0.80 14.53 -4.51
CA ASN A 210 0.78 15.66 -3.56
C ASN A 210 2.18 16.21 -3.26
N GLY A 211 3.12 16.03 -4.19
CA GLY A 211 4.46 16.61 -4.11
C GLY A 211 5.56 15.62 -3.67
N THR A 212 5.25 14.32 -3.59
CA THR A 212 6.25 13.29 -3.30
C THR A 212 6.91 12.74 -4.56
N THR A 213 8.04 12.06 -4.36
CA THR A 213 8.72 11.27 -5.39
C THR A 213 8.84 9.82 -4.92
N HIS A 214 8.87 8.87 -5.85
CA HIS A 214 9.24 7.50 -5.53
C HIS A 214 10.76 7.38 -5.31
N GLY A 215 11.17 6.53 -4.37
CA GLY A 215 12.58 6.20 -4.17
C GLY A 215 13.31 6.99 -3.09
N ILE A 216 14.64 7.15 -3.26
CA ILE A 216 15.58 7.55 -2.22
C ILE A 216 15.80 9.08 -2.17
N GLU A 217 15.37 9.84 -3.18
CA GLU A 217 15.69 11.25 -3.29
C GLU A 217 14.58 12.15 -2.74
N ALA A 218 14.85 12.81 -1.64
CA ALA A 218 14.06 13.94 -1.17
C ALA A 218 14.48 15.20 -1.96
N SER A 219 14.01 15.32 -3.19
CA SER A 219 14.13 16.57 -3.94
C SER A 219 12.78 17.29 -3.94
N GLY A 220 12.72 18.52 -3.43
CA GLY A 220 11.53 19.33 -3.46
C GLY A 220 10.84 19.55 -2.11
N GLN A 221 9.61 20.06 -2.16
CA GLN A 221 8.86 20.48 -0.96
C GLN A 221 8.29 19.30 -0.14
N GLY A 222 8.32 18.07 -0.68
CA GLY A 222 7.71 16.89 -0.10
C GLY A 222 6.18 16.97 -0.07
N ILE A 223 5.52 16.16 0.77
CA ILE A 223 4.06 16.12 0.88
C ILE A 223 3.48 17.50 1.18
N GLN A 224 2.56 17.97 0.34
CA GLN A 224 1.81 19.22 0.55
C GLN A 224 0.55 18.91 1.37
N VAL A 225 0.64 19.12 2.68
CA VAL A 225 -0.42 18.75 3.65
C VAL A 225 -1.72 19.51 3.36
N ASP A 226 -1.63 20.82 3.10
CA ASP A 226 -2.81 21.66 2.89
C ASP A 226 -3.51 21.31 1.57
N LEU A 227 -2.78 21.06 0.48
CA LEU A 227 -3.34 20.58 -0.78
C LEU A 227 -4.07 19.23 -0.58
N THR A 228 -3.43 18.30 0.13
CA THR A 228 -4.02 17.00 0.43
C THR A 228 -5.32 17.15 1.26
N ALA A 229 -5.33 18.05 2.24
CA ALA A 229 -6.50 18.34 3.05
C ALA A 229 -7.64 18.95 2.21
N ASP A 230 -7.34 19.87 1.31
CA ASP A 230 -8.33 20.50 0.42
C ASP A 230 -8.96 19.47 -0.53
N ILE A 231 -8.15 18.56 -1.11
CA ILE A 231 -8.66 17.48 -1.94
C ILE A 231 -9.56 16.56 -1.13
N HIS A 232 -9.12 16.09 0.04
CA HIS A 232 -9.92 15.21 0.88
C HIS A 232 -11.22 15.86 1.37
N LYS A 233 -11.20 17.16 1.66
CA LYS A 233 -12.41 17.92 2.01
C LYS A 233 -13.39 17.95 0.83
N ALA A 234 -12.92 18.09 -0.40
CA ALA A 234 -13.77 18.06 -1.59
C ALA A 234 -14.40 16.67 -1.82
N LEU A 235 -13.78 15.60 -1.27
CA LEU A 235 -14.23 14.22 -1.39
C LEU A 235 -15.04 13.73 -0.18
N GLU A 236 -15.26 14.55 0.84
CA GLU A 236 -15.98 14.15 2.06
C GLU A 236 -17.34 13.47 1.79
N PRO A 237 -18.19 13.95 0.83
CA PRO A 237 -19.47 13.29 0.53
C PRO A 237 -19.34 11.85 0.05
N TYR A 238 -18.22 11.48 -0.56
CA TYR A 238 -17.96 10.14 -1.10
C TYR A 238 -17.35 9.19 -0.08
N GLY A 239 -17.02 9.69 1.12
CA GLY A 239 -16.43 8.90 2.21
C GLY A 239 -15.03 8.34 1.92
N THR A 240 -14.41 8.72 0.80
CA THR A 240 -13.11 8.20 0.37
C THR A 240 -11.99 8.69 1.29
N SER A 241 -11.09 7.79 1.67
CA SER A 241 -9.89 8.08 2.45
C SER A 241 -8.69 8.30 1.52
N GLY A 242 -7.62 8.89 2.04
CA GLY A 242 -6.36 9.02 1.29
C GLY A 242 -5.45 7.81 1.46
N ALA A 243 -4.75 7.47 0.38
CA ALA A 243 -3.57 6.63 0.39
C ALA A 243 -2.35 7.51 0.09
N GLN A 244 -1.36 7.53 0.98
CA GLN A 244 -0.13 8.30 0.82
C GLN A 244 0.94 7.42 0.19
N HIS A 245 1.28 7.71 -1.06
CA HIS A 245 2.43 7.14 -1.75
C HIS A 245 3.67 8.01 -1.52
N GLY A 246 4.87 7.49 -1.81
CA GLY A 246 6.11 8.23 -1.61
C GLY A 246 6.32 8.70 -0.16
N THR A 247 5.97 7.87 0.82
CA THR A 247 6.09 8.19 2.25
C THR A 247 7.54 8.38 2.68
N SER A 248 8.47 7.59 2.13
CA SER A 248 9.91 7.77 2.33
C SER A 248 10.34 9.14 1.81
N GLY A 249 11.28 9.80 2.51
CA GLY A 249 11.74 11.13 2.16
C GLY A 249 10.98 12.27 2.84
N ASN A 250 10.00 11.97 3.70
CA ASN A 250 9.28 12.95 4.49
C ASN A 250 9.61 12.82 5.97
N ASP A 251 9.74 13.96 6.66
CA ASP A 251 9.98 13.98 8.10
C ASP A 251 8.75 13.50 8.90
N SER A 252 9.01 13.02 10.12
CA SER A 252 7.96 12.48 10.99
C SER A 252 6.88 13.51 11.36
N ASP A 253 7.21 14.80 11.44
CA ASP A 253 6.23 15.84 11.77
C ASP A 253 5.26 16.07 10.61
N ARG A 254 5.77 16.02 9.37
CA ARG A 254 4.94 16.07 8.17
C ARG A 254 4.03 14.87 8.05
N LEU A 255 4.54 13.67 8.31
CA LEU A 255 3.73 12.43 8.31
C LEU A 255 2.67 12.46 9.43
N ARG A 256 2.99 12.97 10.62
CA ARG A 256 1.98 13.23 11.67
C ARG A 256 0.93 14.24 11.23
N ALA A 257 1.35 15.30 10.52
CA ALA A 257 0.42 16.30 10.02
C ALA A 257 -0.54 15.72 8.97
N ILE A 258 -0.08 14.85 8.07
CA ILE A 258 -0.94 14.12 7.12
C ILE A 258 -1.96 13.27 7.89
N ALA A 259 -1.54 12.45 8.84
CA ALA A 259 -2.45 11.62 9.63
C ALA A 259 -3.51 12.46 10.39
N ALA A 260 -3.08 13.59 10.99
CA ALA A 260 -3.93 14.38 11.86
C ALA A 260 -4.85 15.36 11.12
N LYS A 261 -4.44 15.89 9.96
CA LYS A 261 -5.13 16.99 9.26
C LYS A 261 -5.86 16.58 8.00
N THR A 262 -5.67 15.35 7.53
CA THR A 262 -6.27 14.86 6.29
C THR A 262 -7.09 13.58 6.54
N ALA A 263 -7.78 13.08 5.52
CA ALA A 263 -8.48 11.80 5.60
C ALA A 263 -7.59 10.61 5.22
N THR A 264 -6.26 10.76 5.25
CA THR A 264 -5.33 9.68 4.93
C THR A 264 -5.38 8.59 6.00
N THR A 265 -5.56 7.33 5.57
CA THR A 265 -5.62 6.15 6.44
C THR A 265 -4.60 5.08 6.08
N LYS A 266 -3.97 5.18 4.92
CA LYS A 266 -2.95 4.26 4.39
C LYS A 266 -1.69 5.03 4.03
N ALA A 267 -0.50 4.48 4.34
CA ALA A 267 0.79 5.04 3.94
C ALA A 267 1.70 3.94 3.41
N ASN A 268 2.09 4.04 2.13
CA ASN A 268 2.94 3.05 1.46
C ASN A 268 4.40 3.25 1.84
N VAL A 269 5.07 2.19 2.30
CA VAL A 269 6.50 2.19 2.63
C VAL A 269 7.16 0.98 2.00
N ALA A 270 8.06 1.20 1.05
CA ALA A 270 8.72 0.15 0.29
C ALA A 270 10.24 0.13 0.50
N THR A 271 10.96 1.06 -0.10
CA THR A 271 12.42 1.05 -0.17
C THR A 271 13.09 1.11 1.20
N ALA A 272 12.57 1.92 2.12
CA ALA A 272 13.09 2.00 3.48
C ALA A 272 13.11 0.62 4.18
N LEU A 273 12.01 -0.14 4.10
CA LEU A 273 11.88 -1.44 4.75
C LEU A 273 12.90 -2.46 4.20
N GLN A 274 13.05 -2.49 2.88
CA GLN A 274 14.04 -3.32 2.22
C GLN A 274 15.46 -2.98 2.68
N MET A 275 15.84 -1.69 2.64
CA MET A 275 17.18 -1.24 3.02
C MET A 275 17.48 -1.52 4.48
N ILE A 276 16.53 -1.27 5.37
CA ILE A 276 16.64 -1.58 6.80
C ILE A 276 16.82 -3.08 7.01
N SER A 277 16.07 -3.93 6.29
CA SER A 277 16.22 -5.38 6.41
C SER A 277 17.64 -5.87 6.05
N TRP A 278 18.32 -5.17 5.16
CA TRP A 278 19.70 -5.48 4.79
C TRP A 278 20.76 -4.90 5.75
N GLY A 279 20.33 -4.02 6.66
CA GLY A 279 21.20 -3.30 7.58
C GLY A 279 21.84 -2.06 6.96
N VAL A 280 21.26 -1.54 5.87
CA VAL A 280 21.64 -0.25 5.29
C VAL A 280 21.15 0.87 6.21
N LYS A 281 22.01 1.84 6.43
CA LYS A 281 21.69 3.03 7.22
C LYS A 281 20.67 3.88 6.50
N VAL A 282 19.63 4.27 7.21
CA VAL A 282 18.62 5.22 6.73
C VAL A 282 18.67 6.48 7.59
N ASN A 283 18.33 7.62 7.00
CA ASN A 283 18.13 8.86 7.75
C ASN A 283 16.76 8.86 8.44
N GLU A 284 16.46 9.93 9.16
CA GLU A 284 15.18 10.14 9.85
C GLU A 284 13.96 10.15 8.91
N PHE A 285 14.18 10.33 7.61
CA PHE A 285 13.13 10.32 6.58
C PHE A 285 12.95 8.94 5.92
N GLY A 286 13.69 7.93 6.36
CA GLY A 286 13.66 6.59 5.74
C GLY A 286 14.44 6.48 4.43
N ASN A 287 15.24 7.50 4.06
CA ASN A 287 16.10 7.45 2.88
C ASN A 287 17.39 6.72 3.21
N ALA A 288 17.80 5.79 2.35
CA ALA A 288 19.07 5.10 2.47
C ALA A 288 20.25 6.08 2.28
N ILE A 289 21.24 5.98 3.16
CA ILE A 289 22.43 6.82 3.13
C ILE A 289 23.47 6.17 2.23
N MET A 290 24.11 6.99 1.40
CA MET A 290 25.21 6.60 0.51
C MET A 290 26.55 7.03 1.11
N ASP A 291 27.56 6.18 0.92
CA ASP A 291 28.98 6.52 1.05
C ASP A 291 29.65 6.37 -0.31
N GLY A 292 29.86 7.50 -0.99
CA GLY A 292 30.23 7.53 -2.40
C GLY A 292 29.14 6.90 -3.28
N ASP A 293 29.51 5.89 -4.07
CA ASP A 293 28.60 5.17 -4.98
C ASP A 293 27.90 3.95 -4.33
N ARG A 294 28.11 3.71 -3.03
CA ARG A 294 27.61 2.55 -2.30
C ARG A 294 26.70 2.95 -1.15
N PHE A 295 25.77 2.08 -0.79
CA PHE A 295 24.98 2.28 0.41
C PHE A 295 25.80 2.04 1.69
N ASP A 296 25.65 2.94 2.67
CA ASP A 296 26.31 2.85 3.99
C ASP A 296 25.65 1.76 4.82
N LYS A 297 26.34 0.62 4.96
CA LYS A 297 25.87 -0.50 5.77
C LYS A 297 26.36 -0.38 7.21
N ILE A 298 25.44 -0.54 8.14
CA ILE A 298 25.75 -0.57 9.58
C ILE A 298 26.41 -1.92 9.93
N PRO A 299 27.66 -1.94 10.41
CA PRO A 299 28.33 -3.18 10.78
C PRO A 299 27.53 -4.02 11.79
N GLY A 300 27.38 -5.31 11.51
CA GLY A 300 26.67 -6.24 12.37
C GLY A 300 25.13 -6.13 12.33
N GLN A 301 24.56 -5.28 11.49
CA GLN A 301 23.13 -5.16 11.26
C GLN A 301 22.69 -5.89 9.98
N GLY A 302 21.43 -6.34 9.92
CA GLY A 302 20.84 -6.96 8.74
C GLY A 302 21.59 -8.21 8.25
N VAL A 303 21.85 -8.25 6.93
CA VAL A 303 22.56 -9.37 6.29
C VAL A 303 24.01 -9.48 6.77
N ASN A 304 24.56 -10.68 6.76
CA ASN A 304 25.98 -10.91 7.08
C ASN A 304 26.90 -10.14 6.12
N GLU A 305 28.02 -9.65 6.63
CA GLU A 305 28.98 -8.82 5.87
C GLU A 305 29.43 -9.51 4.57
N SER A 306 29.72 -10.83 4.61
CA SER A 306 30.12 -11.57 3.42
C SER A 306 29.05 -11.60 2.33
N ILE A 307 27.77 -11.66 2.72
CA ILE A 307 26.66 -11.62 1.75
C ILE A 307 26.46 -10.20 1.23
N TRP A 308 26.62 -9.20 2.09
CA TRP A 308 26.58 -7.81 1.65
C TRP A 308 27.64 -7.52 0.58
N GLU A 309 28.88 -7.97 0.79
CA GLU A 309 29.94 -7.84 -0.22
C GLU A 309 29.61 -8.57 -1.52
N GLU A 310 28.99 -9.75 -1.46
CA GLU A 310 28.48 -10.44 -2.65
C GLU A 310 27.39 -9.63 -3.37
N MET A 311 26.46 -9.01 -2.61
CA MET A 311 25.40 -8.17 -3.16
C MET A 311 25.97 -6.95 -3.88
N VAL A 312 26.95 -6.26 -3.26
CA VAL A 312 27.62 -5.09 -3.84
C VAL A 312 28.41 -5.50 -5.09
N ALA A 313 29.18 -6.59 -5.03
CA ALA A 313 29.93 -7.08 -6.20
C ALA A 313 29.01 -7.46 -7.36
N TYR A 314 27.86 -8.08 -7.07
CA TYR A 314 26.86 -8.40 -8.08
C TYR A 314 26.25 -7.12 -8.67
N ALA A 315 25.92 -6.15 -7.85
CA ALA A 315 25.37 -4.86 -8.29
C ALA A 315 26.36 -4.12 -9.20
N ASP A 316 27.63 -4.06 -8.81
CA ASP A 316 28.68 -3.43 -9.63
C ASP A 316 28.84 -4.14 -10.99
N ALA A 317 28.89 -5.47 -10.99
CA ALA A 317 29.05 -6.28 -12.22
C ALA A 317 27.84 -6.14 -13.19
N ASN A 318 26.65 -5.80 -12.67
CA ASN A 318 25.42 -5.66 -13.45
C ASN A 318 24.96 -4.20 -13.61
N SER A 319 25.81 -3.22 -13.24
CA SER A 319 25.50 -1.79 -13.32
C SER A 319 24.22 -1.40 -12.57
N ILE A 320 23.91 -2.11 -11.47
CA ILE A 320 22.78 -1.83 -10.58
C ILE A 320 23.20 -0.75 -9.59
N LYS A 321 22.52 0.41 -9.59
CA LYS A 321 22.83 1.56 -8.74
C LYS A 321 21.58 2.14 -8.10
N GLY A 322 21.73 2.83 -6.96
CA GLY A 322 20.67 3.58 -6.29
C GLY A 322 19.41 2.76 -6.05
N GLY A 323 18.24 3.29 -6.41
CA GLY A 323 16.94 2.63 -6.27
C GLY A 323 16.87 1.26 -6.94
N ASN A 324 17.66 1.00 -7.99
CA ASN A 324 17.70 -0.30 -8.67
C ASN A 324 18.26 -1.44 -7.82
N TYR A 325 18.85 -1.17 -6.63
CA TYR A 325 19.19 -2.24 -5.68
C TYR A 325 17.99 -3.11 -5.31
N LYS A 326 16.77 -2.61 -5.48
CA LYS A 326 15.54 -3.41 -5.34
C LYS A 326 15.58 -4.72 -6.16
N LYS A 327 16.28 -4.75 -7.30
CA LYS A 327 16.46 -5.94 -8.16
C LYS A 327 17.28 -7.06 -7.51
N LEU A 328 17.98 -6.79 -6.42
CA LEU A 328 18.75 -7.79 -5.66
C LEU A 328 17.84 -8.73 -4.85
N ASN A 329 16.58 -8.35 -4.58
CA ASN A 329 15.66 -9.14 -3.74
C ASN A 329 15.50 -10.58 -4.27
N LEU A 330 15.20 -10.75 -5.55
CA LEU A 330 15.02 -12.08 -6.13
C LEU A 330 16.34 -12.87 -6.20
N VAL A 331 17.42 -12.18 -6.59
CA VAL A 331 18.74 -12.80 -6.78
C VAL A 331 19.30 -13.38 -5.49
N PHE A 332 19.13 -12.65 -4.37
CA PHE A 332 19.77 -12.98 -3.10
C PHE A 332 18.84 -13.64 -2.08
N GLU A 333 17.56 -13.86 -2.36
CA GLU A 333 16.64 -14.45 -1.37
C GLU A 333 17.18 -15.75 -0.78
N ARG A 334 17.68 -16.68 -1.60
CA ARG A 334 18.22 -17.96 -1.12
C ARG A 334 19.45 -17.78 -0.24
N ARG A 335 20.29 -16.78 -0.55
CA ARG A 335 21.48 -16.46 0.26
C ARG A 335 21.06 -15.96 1.63
N TRP A 336 20.07 -15.08 1.70
CA TRP A 336 19.54 -14.58 2.98
C TRP A 336 18.87 -15.67 3.81
N GLN A 337 18.08 -16.53 3.18
CA GLN A 337 17.45 -17.67 3.87
C GLN A 337 18.47 -18.67 4.40
N GLY A 338 19.60 -18.84 3.73
CA GLY A 338 20.70 -19.73 4.12
C GLY A 338 21.65 -19.18 5.17
N GLN A 339 21.47 -17.95 5.65
CA GLN A 339 22.27 -17.39 6.75
C GLN A 339 22.00 -18.10 8.08
N ASP A 340 22.86 -17.89 9.05
CA ASP A 340 22.60 -18.31 10.41
C ASP A 340 21.33 -17.62 10.98
N GLU A 341 20.77 -18.22 12.02
CA GLU A 341 19.52 -17.75 12.61
C GLU A 341 19.65 -16.32 13.15
N ALA A 342 20.77 -16.00 13.79
CA ALA A 342 21.00 -14.67 14.34
C ALA A 342 21.03 -13.57 13.28
N ALA A 343 21.57 -13.86 12.08
CA ALA A 343 21.53 -12.91 10.97
C ALA A 343 20.11 -12.71 10.45
N ARG A 344 19.32 -13.79 10.30
CA ARG A 344 17.92 -13.68 9.90
C ARG A 344 17.09 -12.92 10.92
N GLU A 345 17.32 -13.16 12.22
CA GLU A 345 16.65 -12.42 13.29
C GLU A 345 17.01 -10.94 13.27
N ARG A 346 18.26 -10.56 13.02
CA ARG A 346 18.64 -9.14 12.88
C ARG A 346 17.93 -8.46 11.72
N MET A 347 17.78 -9.15 10.57
CA MET A 347 17.02 -8.61 9.43
C MET A 347 15.57 -8.30 9.80
N VAL A 348 14.93 -9.21 10.54
CA VAL A 348 13.54 -9.04 11.00
C VAL A 348 13.43 -7.95 12.06
N GLN A 349 14.32 -7.97 13.07
CA GLN A 349 14.26 -7.06 14.21
C GLN A 349 14.42 -5.61 13.79
N SER A 350 15.32 -5.32 12.86
CA SER A 350 15.49 -3.95 12.34
C SER A 350 14.22 -3.41 11.68
N VAL A 351 13.50 -4.25 10.93
CA VAL A 351 12.22 -3.87 10.33
C VAL A 351 11.14 -3.74 11.41
N GLU A 352 11.07 -4.67 12.37
CA GLU A 352 10.11 -4.62 13.47
C GLU A 352 10.23 -3.31 14.25
N ASP A 353 11.45 -2.91 14.61
CA ASP A 353 11.68 -1.70 15.40
C ASP A 353 11.25 -0.44 14.61
N PHE A 354 11.63 -0.34 13.35
CA PHE A 354 11.27 0.78 12.49
C PHE A 354 9.75 0.88 12.25
N VAL A 355 9.11 -0.22 11.90
CA VAL A 355 7.66 -0.25 11.65
C VAL A 355 6.88 0.01 12.95
N HIS A 356 7.35 -0.51 14.09
CA HIS A 356 6.73 -0.25 15.38
C HIS A 356 6.77 1.24 15.73
N ASP A 357 7.91 1.90 15.50
CA ASP A 357 8.06 3.35 15.72
C ASP A 357 7.08 4.15 14.83
N LEU A 358 7.01 3.82 13.54
CA LEU A 358 6.05 4.45 12.63
C LEU A 358 4.61 4.27 13.12
N LEU A 359 4.19 3.06 13.45
CA LEU A 359 2.81 2.77 13.87
C LEU A 359 2.42 3.49 15.16
N VAL A 360 3.35 3.61 16.12
CA VAL A 360 3.06 4.14 17.45
C VAL A 360 3.27 5.64 17.52
N ASN A 361 4.42 6.13 17.02
CA ASN A 361 4.88 7.49 17.26
C ASN A 361 4.61 8.46 16.10
N VAL A 362 4.35 7.92 14.89
CA VAL A 362 4.17 8.74 13.68
C VAL A 362 2.76 8.64 13.15
N PHE A 363 2.23 7.43 12.96
CA PHE A 363 0.95 7.18 12.28
C PHE A 363 -0.25 7.09 13.22
N ASN A 364 -0.06 7.12 14.53
CA ASN A 364 -1.13 6.96 15.53
C ASN A 364 -1.96 5.68 15.35
N ALA A 365 -1.37 4.61 14.82
CA ALA A 365 -2.08 3.36 14.53
C ALA A 365 -2.16 2.39 15.72
N LYS A 366 -1.46 2.68 16.82
CA LYS A 366 -1.51 1.86 18.04
C LYS A 366 -2.95 1.62 18.50
N ASP A 367 -3.25 0.38 18.89
CA ASP A 367 -4.58 -0.06 19.39
C ASP A 367 -5.73 0.07 18.37
N THR A 368 -5.44 -0.02 17.06
CA THR A 368 -6.46 -0.07 16.02
C THR A 368 -6.96 -1.50 15.73
N ALA A 369 -6.24 -2.53 16.16
CA ALA A 369 -6.71 -3.91 16.01
C ALA A 369 -8.03 -4.17 16.76
N PRO A 370 -8.24 -3.74 18.01
CA PRO A 370 -9.53 -3.82 18.68
C PRO A 370 -10.67 -3.16 17.92
N ILE A 371 -10.43 -1.98 17.34
CA ILE A 371 -11.43 -1.26 16.54
C ILE A 371 -11.83 -2.09 15.32
N ALA A 372 -10.85 -2.66 14.62
CA ALA A 372 -11.11 -3.55 13.47
C ALA A 372 -11.92 -4.80 13.86
N TYR A 373 -11.64 -5.39 15.02
CA TYR A 373 -12.45 -6.50 15.54
C TYR A 373 -13.89 -6.09 15.81
N ASP A 374 -14.09 -4.93 16.46
CA ASP A 374 -15.43 -4.43 16.76
C ASP A 374 -16.23 -4.18 15.49
N LEU A 375 -15.62 -3.62 14.46
CA LEU A 375 -16.25 -3.43 13.14
C LEU A 375 -16.70 -4.76 12.52
N ILE A 376 -15.84 -5.77 12.52
CA ILE A 376 -16.14 -7.12 12.00
C ILE A 376 -17.30 -7.74 12.79
N LEU A 377 -17.26 -7.68 14.11
CA LEU A 377 -18.25 -8.30 14.98
C LEU A 377 -19.61 -7.57 14.93
N GLN A 378 -19.62 -6.25 14.81
CA GLN A 378 -20.84 -5.46 14.62
C GLN A 378 -21.49 -5.73 13.28
N ALA A 379 -20.70 -5.85 12.21
CA ALA A 379 -21.20 -6.22 10.90
C ALA A 379 -21.63 -7.71 10.84
N GLY A 380 -21.05 -8.57 11.69
CA GLY A 380 -21.22 -10.03 11.62
C GLY A 380 -20.74 -10.62 10.29
N SER A 381 -19.84 -9.93 9.58
CA SER A 381 -19.45 -10.24 8.21
C SER A 381 -18.04 -9.72 7.90
N TYR A 382 -17.39 -10.35 6.91
CA TYR A 382 -16.17 -9.86 6.27
C TYR A 382 -16.43 -8.67 5.32
N ASP A 383 -17.66 -8.49 4.88
CA ASP A 383 -18.06 -7.39 3.99
C ASP A 383 -18.73 -6.27 4.82
N LEU A 384 -18.08 -5.13 4.84
CA LEU A 384 -18.61 -3.94 5.51
C LEU A 384 -19.47 -3.05 4.59
N GLY A 385 -19.69 -3.46 3.35
CA GLY A 385 -20.41 -2.68 2.34
C GLY A 385 -19.69 -1.39 1.90
N PRO A 386 -20.32 -0.48 1.19
CA PRO A 386 -19.76 0.82 0.78
C PRO A 386 -19.72 1.82 1.95
N LYS A 387 -18.84 2.84 1.86
CA LYS A 387 -18.74 3.93 2.86
C LYS A 387 -19.71 5.08 2.60
N ALA A 388 -20.19 5.22 1.39
CA ALA A 388 -21.12 6.27 0.99
C ALA A 388 -22.29 5.68 0.19
N GLU A 389 -23.39 6.41 0.15
CA GLU A 389 -24.51 6.10 -0.73
C GLU A 389 -24.18 6.53 -2.17
N THR A 390 -24.82 5.87 -3.13
CA THR A 390 -24.82 6.32 -4.53
C THR A 390 -25.85 7.43 -4.67
N PHE A 391 -25.43 8.63 -5.04
CA PHE A 391 -26.30 9.81 -5.16
C PHE A 391 -26.09 10.59 -6.46
N GLU A 392 -25.00 10.34 -7.20
CA GLU A 392 -24.80 10.92 -8.52
C GLU A 392 -25.67 10.21 -9.56
N ASP A 393 -26.20 10.97 -10.52
CA ASP A 393 -27.07 10.43 -11.56
C ASP A 393 -26.25 9.76 -12.69
N PRO A 394 -26.36 8.45 -12.93
CA PRO A 394 -25.60 7.78 -13.99
C PRO A 394 -25.94 8.31 -15.39
N ALA A 395 -27.13 8.92 -15.60
CA ALA A 395 -27.48 9.54 -16.87
C ALA A 395 -26.62 10.79 -17.17
N GLU A 396 -26.03 11.39 -16.15
CA GLU A 396 -25.08 12.50 -16.27
C GLU A 396 -23.63 12.04 -16.47
N TRP A 397 -23.34 10.72 -16.40
CA TRP A 397 -22.02 10.12 -16.48
C TRP A 397 -21.92 9.03 -17.55
N THR A 398 -22.61 9.23 -18.69
CA THR A 398 -22.41 8.40 -19.88
C THR A 398 -21.01 8.63 -20.46
N GLU A 399 -20.47 7.68 -21.23
CA GLU A 399 -19.13 7.78 -21.82
C GLU A 399 -18.93 9.11 -22.60
N GLU A 400 -19.94 9.56 -23.35
CA GLU A 400 -19.90 10.83 -24.08
C GLU A 400 -19.77 12.03 -23.12
N LYS A 401 -20.56 12.04 -22.04
CA LYS A 401 -20.52 13.10 -21.04
C LYS A 401 -19.24 13.07 -20.21
N ILE A 402 -18.70 11.89 -19.90
CA ILE A 402 -17.40 11.73 -19.26
C ILE A 402 -16.32 12.41 -20.09
N LYS A 403 -16.22 12.10 -21.38
CA LYS A 403 -15.26 12.74 -22.30
C LYS A 403 -15.42 14.25 -22.36
N ALA A 404 -16.67 14.73 -22.46
CA ALA A 404 -16.94 16.16 -22.51
C ALA A 404 -16.60 16.90 -21.21
N ARG A 405 -16.79 16.29 -20.04
CA ARG A 405 -16.43 16.84 -18.73
C ARG A 405 -14.91 16.84 -18.53
N ALA A 406 -14.25 15.74 -18.85
CA ALA A 406 -12.78 15.63 -18.74
C ALA A 406 -12.08 16.69 -19.60
N ALA A 407 -12.57 16.98 -20.80
CA ALA A 407 -12.02 18.03 -21.66
C ALA A 407 -12.11 19.46 -21.07
N GLN A 408 -12.86 19.66 -19.98
CA GLN A 408 -12.95 20.93 -19.27
C GLN A 408 -12.04 21.01 -18.05
N ILE A 409 -11.35 19.92 -17.71
CA ILE A 409 -10.40 19.86 -16.61
C ILE A 409 -9.08 20.40 -17.14
N ASP A 410 -8.73 21.61 -16.72
CA ASP A 410 -7.44 22.24 -17.03
C ASP A 410 -6.47 21.95 -15.87
N THR A 411 -5.78 20.82 -15.95
CA THR A 411 -4.75 20.44 -14.99
C THR A 411 -3.41 20.26 -15.69
N ASP A 412 -2.36 20.85 -15.13
CA ASP A 412 -0.99 20.58 -15.55
C ASP A 412 -0.59 19.15 -15.09
N LYS A 413 -0.53 18.24 -16.04
CA LYS A 413 -0.12 16.84 -15.77
C LYS A 413 1.40 16.67 -15.58
N GLY A 414 2.16 17.77 -15.67
CA GLY A 414 3.63 17.74 -15.57
C GLY A 414 4.31 17.08 -16.78
N PRO A 415 5.62 16.83 -16.69
CA PRO A 415 6.38 16.25 -17.79
C PRO A 415 5.96 14.80 -18.06
N HIS A 416 6.02 14.42 -19.34
CA HIS A 416 5.86 13.03 -19.73
C HIS A 416 7.14 12.24 -19.41
N GLY A 417 6.98 11.03 -18.87
CA GLY A 417 8.09 10.13 -18.52
C GLY A 417 7.57 8.85 -17.88
N ASP A 418 8.49 7.94 -17.60
CA ASP A 418 8.22 6.76 -16.77
C ASP A 418 8.77 7.05 -15.37
N PHE A 419 7.88 7.46 -14.47
CA PHE A 419 8.21 7.80 -13.08
C PHE A 419 7.94 6.63 -12.12
N ASP A 420 7.53 5.49 -12.66
CA ASP A 420 7.32 4.28 -11.87
C ASP A 420 8.65 3.67 -11.39
N ASP A 421 8.61 3.11 -10.21
CA ASP A 421 9.70 2.37 -9.58
C ASP A 421 10.08 1.06 -10.28
#